data_f78d08c60f766ae562b7b37f590d5436
#
_entry.id   f78d08c60f766ae562b7b37f590d5436
#
_cell.length_a   1.000
_cell.length_b   1.000
_cell.length_c   1.000
_cell.angle_alpha   90.00
_cell.angle_beta   90.00
_cell.angle_gamma   90.00
#
_symmetry.space_group_name_H-M   'P 1'
#
loop_
_entity.id
_entity.type
_entity.pdbx_description
1 polymer ?
#
loop_
_entity_poly.entity_id
_entity_poly.type
_entity_poly.pdbx_seq_one_letter_code
_entity_poly.pdbx_strand_id
1 'polypeptide(L)'
;TYNGRQLKEAIFKSEGRVLMGQTYLKNPILFPNCTSTELMFAFGGDMVLLNGFDFRNPQTCPGLQGFDYQGIKDLVGGRPVGIYMGCPKEGLDLTSDYLYDLAGMICTEENLKKCKDWGVSFIILGGNPGSGTSIKDVVRWTKKAREICGEDMLIFAGKWEDGVVEKVLGDPLADYDAKEIIDQLIKNGADIIDFPAPGSRHGITVERIRELIEYTHRKGALAMSFLNSNVEAADRDTIREVTLLMKQTG
;
A
#
# COMPACT_ATOMS: atom_id res chain seq x y z
N THR A 1 -10.77 -12.60 13.49
CA THR A 1 -9.84 -11.98 12.52
C THR A 1 -10.11 -12.60 11.16
N TYR A 2 -10.32 -11.80 10.13
CA TYR A 2 -10.50 -12.27 8.74
C TYR A 2 -9.15 -12.71 8.15
N ASN A 3 -9.14 -13.81 7.39
CA ASN A 3 -8.04 -14.08 6.46
C ASN A 3 -8.17 -13.20 5.20
N GLY A 4 -7.18 -13.24 4.30
CA GLY A 4 -7.16 -12.36 3.12
C GLY A 4 -8.39 -12.50 2.23
N ARG A 5 -8.90 -13.72 2.02
CA ARG A 5 -10.12 -13.95 1.20
C ARG A 5 -11.36 -13.36 1.86
N GLN A 6 -11.53 -13.57 3.17
CA GLN A 6 -12.64 -13.00 3.93
C GLN A 6 -12.56 -11.47 3.97
N LEU A 7 -11.34 -10.91 4.10
CA LEU A 7 -11.13 -9.48 4.07
C LEU A 7 -11.45 -8.89 2.70
N LYS A 8 -11.02 -9.54 1.61
CA LYS A 8 -11.37 -9.14 0.24
C LYS A 8 -12.89 -9.11 0.03
N GLU A 9 -13.58 -10.15 0.49
CA GLU A 9 -15.03 -10.22 0.40
C GLU A 9 -15.74 -9.13 1.22
N ALA A 10 -15.24 -8.83 2.42
CA ALA A 10 -15.77 -7.76 3.26
C ALA A 10 -15.58 -6.38 2.60
N ILE A 11 -14.41 -6.12 2.00
CA ILE A 11 -14.14 -4.90 1.23
C ILE A 11 -15.11 -4.80 0.05
N PHE A 12 -15.26 -5.86 -0.74
CA PHE A 12 -16.19 -5.90 -1.87
C PHE A 12 -17.63 -5.58 -1.45
N LYS A 13 -18.12 -6.22 -0.38
CA LYS A 13 -19.47 -5.98 0.15
C LYS A 13 -19.68 -4.59 0.74
N SER A 14 -18.59 -3.87 1.01
CA SER A 14 -18.65 -2.48 1.51
C SER A 14 -18.93 -1.46 0.42
N GLU A 15 -18.93 -1.84 -0.87
CA GLU A 15 -19.30 -0.97 -2.01
C GLU A 15 -18.54 0.36 -2.00
N GLY A 16 -17.19 0.31 -1.90
CA GLY A 16 -16.31 1.48 -1.93
C GLY A 16 -16.34 2.36 -0.65
N ARG A 17 -16.85 1.84 0.47
CA ARG A 17 -16.93 2.60 1.73
C ARG A 17 -15.78 2.33 2.71
N VAL A 18 -14.86 1.43 2.38
CA VAL A 18 -13.70 1.14 3.24
C VAL A 18 -12.71 2.30 3.20
N LEU A 19 -12.32 2.77 4.38
CA LEU A 19 -11.28 3.77 4.56
C LEU A 19 -10.04 3.12 5.18
N MET A 20 -8.93 3.16 4.46
CA MET A 20 -7.63 2.75 4.97
C MET A 20 -6.83 3.98 5.40
N GLY A 21 -6.42 4.01 6.68
CA GLY A 21 -5.49 5.00 7.19
C GLY A 21 -4.05 4.52 7.04
N GLN A 22 -3.16 5.37 6.51
CA GLN A 22 -1.73 5.08 6.47
C GLN A 22 -1.02 5.83 7.61
N THR A 23 -0.14 5.14 8.33
CA THR A 23 0.74 5.76 9.32
C THR A 23 2.19 5.64 8.87
N TYR A 24 2.97 6.74 9.01
CA TYR A 24 4.42 6.68 8.81
C TYR A 24 5.12 6.52 10.16
N LEU A 25 5.54 5.31 10.45
CA LEU A 25 5.99 4.89 11.79
C LEU A 25 7.30 5.55 12.25
N LYS A 26 8.09 6.10 11.35
CA LYS A 26 9.35 6.82 11.67
C LYS A 26 9.11 8.25 12.14
N ASN A 27 7.92 8.80 11.94
CA ASN A 27 7.58 10.12 12.46
C ASN A 27 7.37 10.10 13.98
N PRO A 28 7.65 11.22 14.66
CA PRO A 28 7.28 11.37 16.06
C PRO A 28 5.79 11.11 16.29
N ILE A 29 5.47 10.54 17.44
CA ILE A 29 4.08 10.30 17.85
C ILE A 29 3.36 11.63 18.11
N LEU A 30 2.07 11.70 17.76
CA LEU A 30 1.25 12.88 18.00
C LEU A 30 0.79 12.99 19.45
N PHE A 31 0.51 11.87 20.11
CA PHE A 31 0.05 11.81 21.49
C PHE A 31 0.88 10.81 22.30
N PRO A 32 1.36 11.18 23.50
CA PRO A 32 1.98 10.24 24.42
C PRO A 32 1.05 9.07 24.75
N ASN A 33 1.60 7.88 24.83
CA ASN A 33 0.87 6.65 25.19
C ASN A 33 -0.27 6.26 24.22
N CYS A 34 -0.22 6.73 22.98
CA CYS A 34 -1.16 6.34 21.95
C CYS A 34 -0.37 6.03 20.65
N THR A 35 -0.41 4.80 20.19
CA THR A 35 0.26 4.42 18.93
C THR A 35 -0.38 5.11 17.73
N SER A 36 0.38 5.30 16.68
CA SER A 36 -0.17 5.85 15.43
C SER A 36 -1.31 4.98 14.88
N THR A 37 -1.27 3.67 15.12
CA THR A 37 -2.31 2.73 14.69
C THR A 37 -3.62 2.94 15.44
N GLU A 38 -3.59 3.08 16.77
CA GLU A 38 -4.78 3.39 17.57
C GLU A 38 -5.41 4.71 17.13
N LEU A 39 -4.57 5.72 16.89
CA LEU A 39 -5.02 7.03 16.46
C LEU A 39 -5.78 6.95 15.13
N MET A 40 -5.26 6.20 14.14
CA MET A 40 -5.93 6.05 12.84
C MET A 40 -7.29 5.36 12.97
N PHE A 41 -7.40 4.34 13.80
CA PHE A 41 -8.70 3.71 14.08
C PHE A 41 -9.65 4.62 14.86
N ALA A 42 -9.15 5.44 15.78
CA ALA A 42 -9.95 6.42 16.52
C ALA A 42 -10.53 7.51 15.59
N PHE A 43 -9.82 7.85 14.51
CA PHE A 43 -10.31 8.78 13.49
C PHE A 43 -11.20 8.12 12.41
N GLY A 44 -11.58 6.87 12.58
CA GLY A 44 -12.57 6.21 11.74
C GLY A 44 -12.00 5.38 10.59
N GLY A 45 -10.71 5.04 10.61
CA GLY A 45 -10.16 4.06 9.69
C GLY A 45 -10.78 2.67 9.89
N ASP A 46 -11.08 1.97 8.82
CA ASP A 46 -11.52 0.56 8.85
C ASP A 46 -10.33 -0.39 8.83
N MET A 47 -9.25 0.03 8.20
CA MET A 47 -7.98 -0.67 8.05
C MET A 47 -6.84 0.30 8.31
N VAL A 48 -5.68 -0.21 8.75
CA VAL A 48 -4.48 0.62 8.93
C VAL A 48 -3.28 0.01 8.24
N LEU A 49 -2.58 0.83 7.47
CA LEU A 49 -1.33 0.50 6.81
C LEU A 49 -0.14 1.05 7.60
N LEU A 50 0.76 0.18 8.00
CA LEU A 50 2.03 0.53 8.62
C LEU A 50 3.08 0.82 7.53
N ASN A 51 3.34 2.10 7.27
CA ASN A 51 4.43 2.52 6.39
C ASN A 51 5.66 2.85 7.24
N GLY A 52 6.83 2.46 6.79
CA GLY A 52 8.06 2.63 7.57
C GLY A 52 8.27 1.57 8.65
N PHE A 53 7.60 0.43 8.56
CA PHE A 53 7.79 -0.69 9.48
C PHE A 53 9.17 -1.34 9.25
N ASP A 54 10.03 -1.30 10.26
CA ASP A 54 11.36 -1.95 10.20
C ASP A 54 11.26 -3.39 10.70
N PHE A 55 11.32 -4.34 9.79
CA PHE A 55 11.29 -5.78 10.11
C PHE A 55 12.45 -6.29 10.94
N ARG A 56 13.54 -5.51 11.04
CA ARG A 56 14.73 -5.88 11.84
C ARG A 56 14.52 -5.50 13.30
N ASN A 57 13.96 -4.33 13.55
CA ASN A 57 13.78 -3.78 14.89
C ASN A 57 12.47 -2.98 15.00
N PRO A 58 11.29 -3.62 14.92
CA PRO A 58 10.00 -2.92 14.91
C PRO A 58 9.79 -2.03 16.15
N GLN A 59 10.28 -2.47 17.33
CA GLN A 59 10.13 -1.71 18.58
C GLN A 59 10.84 -0.34 18.55
N THR A 60 11.78 -0.12 17.63
CA THR A 60 12.46 1.17 17.49
C THR A 60 11.67 2.18 16.66
N CYS A 61 10.58 1.77 16.03
CA CYS A 61 9.70 2.65 15.27
C CYS A 61 8.90 3.55 16.25
N PRO A 62 9.07 4.88 16.23
CA PRO A 62 8.37 5.76 17.18
C PRO A 62 6.86 5.59 17.19
N GLY A 63 6.25 5.42 16.03
CA GLY A 63 4.80 5.25 15.88
C GLY A 63 4.24 3.97 16.52
N LEU A 64 5.09 2.98 16.83
CA LEU A 64 4.70 1.74 17.51
C LEU A 64 4.88 1.80 19.03
N GLN A 65 5.57 2.80 19.56
CA GLN A 65 5.79 2.98 21.01
C GLN A 65 6.31 1.73 21.73
N GLY A 66 7.24 1.01 21.12
CA GLY A 66 7.85 -0.18 21.68
C GLY A 66 7.08 -1.49 21.42
N PHE A 67 5.91 -1.45 20.81
CA PHE A 67 5.20 -2.65 20.39
C PHE A 67 5.83 -3.25 19.13
N ASP A 68 5.75 -4.58 19.02
CA ASP A 68 5.95 -5.30 17.77
C ASP A 68 4.61 -5.43 17.01
N TYR A 69 4.62 -6.15 15.89
CA TYR A 69 3.41 -6.33 15.10
C TYR A 69 2.28 -7.04 15.86
N GLN A 70 2.61 -8.08 16.64
CA GLN A 70 1.59 -8.82 17.40
C GLN A 70 1.01 -7.94 18.51
N GLY A 71 1.84 -7.20 19.21
CA GLY A 71 1.38 -6.25 20.25
C GLY A 71 0.44 -5.19 19.68
N ILE A 72 0.72 -4.64 18.49
CA ILE A 72 -0.19 -3.73 17.80
C ILE A 72 -1.52 -4.41 17.45
N LYS A 73 -1.47 -5.63 16.92
CA LYS A 73 -2.66 -6.39 16.53
C LYS A 73 -3.58 -6.67 17.73
N ASP A 74 -2.98 -7.02 18.86
CA ASP A 74 -3.72 -7.24 20.11
C ASP A 74 -4.34 -5.95 20.65
N LEU A 75 -3.56 -4.87 20.63
CA LEU A 75 -3.98 -3.53 21.09
C LEU A 75 -5.21 -3.01 20.33
N VAL A 76 -5.28 -3.26 19.02
CA VAL A 76 -6.41 -2.81 18.19
C VAL A 76 -7.54 -3.83 18.07
N GLY A 77 -7.52 -4.90 18.89
CA GLY A 77 -8.59 -5.89 18.94
C GLY A 77 -8.71 -6.73 17.66
N GLY A 78 -7.61 -7.00 16.98
CA GLY A 78 -7.57 -7.82 15.76
C GLY A 78 -8.16 -7.16 14.52
N ARG A 79 -8.33 -5.85 14.52
CA ARG A 79 -8.69 -5.07 13.32
C ARG A 79 -7.65 -5.27 12.22
N PRO A 80 -8.01 -5.09 10.93
CA PRO A 80 -7.06 -5.27 9.83
C PRO A 80 -5.91 -4.27 9.89
N VAL A 81 -4.69 -4.79 10.12
CA VAL A 81 -3.44 -4.04 10.07
C VAL A 81 -2.54 -4.68 9.02
N GLY A 82 -2.04 -3.90 8.10
CA GLY A 82 -1.14 -4.34 7.04
C GLY A 82 0.19 -3.63 7.08
N ILE A 83 1.12 -4.10 6.26
CA ILE A 83 2.46 -3.55 6.16
C ILE A 83 2.75 -3.15 4.71
N TYR A 84 3.27 -1.93 4.54
CA TYR A 84 3.82 -1.48 3.26
C TYR A 84 5.25 -1.99 3.09
N MET A 85 5.56 -2.48 1.88
CA MET A 85 6.91 -2.88 1.51
C MET A 85 7.28 -2.32 0.14
N GLY A 86 8.40 -1.59 0.07
CA GLY A 86 8.98 -1.16 -1.18
C GLY A 86 9.59 -2.33 -1.96
N CYS A 87 9.22 -2.49 -3.21
CA CYS A 87 9.76 -3.54 -4.08
C CYS A 87 11.16 -3.13 -4.55
N PRO A 88 12.22 -3.86 -4.20
CA PRO A 88 13.56 -3.52 -4.67
C PRO A 88 13.71 -3.79 -6.16
N LYS A 89 14.41 -2.90 -6.86
CA LYS A 89 14.82 -3.13 -8.25
C LYS A 89 15.74 -4.35 -8.34
N GLU A 90 15.78 -4.97 -9.48
CA GLU A 90 16.70 -6.07 -9.74
C GLU A 90 18.17 -5.61 -9.60
N GLY A 91 18.99 -6.42 -8.95
CA GLY A 91 20.40 -6.11 -8.71
C GLY A 91 20.67 -5.01 -7.69
N LEU A 92 19.67 -4.62 -6.87
CA LEU A 92 19.85 -3.64 -5.82
C LEU A 92 20.85 -4.14 -4.76
N ASP A 93 21.87 -3.33 -4.48
CA ASP A 93 22.78 -3.56 -3.36
C ASP A 93 22.15 -3.01 -2.07
N LEU A 94 21.67 -3.92 -1.23
CA LEU A 94 21.07 -3.60 0.07
C LEU A 94 22.10 -3.14 1.13
N THR A 95 23.40 -3.23 0.82
CA THR A 95 24.47 -2.83 1.73
C THR A 95 24.90 -1.38 1.56
N SER A 96 24.39 -0.67 0.53
CA SER A 96 24.70 0.73 0.32
C SER A 96 24.07 1.64 1.39
N ASP A 97 24.79 2.62 1.86
CA ASP A 97 24.34 3.55 2.91
C ASP A 97 23.02 4.25 2.58
N TYR A 98 22.80 4.56 1.30
CA TYR A 98 21.56 5.18 0.82
C TYR A 98 20.31 4.32 1.07
N LEU A 99 20.46 3.01 1.06
CA LEU A 99 19.36 2.05 1.23
C LEU A 99 19.27 1.51 2.64
N TYR A 100 20.24 1.81 3.49
CA TYR A 100 20.26 1.29 4.85
C TYR A 100 19.01 1.64 5.63
N ASP A 101 18.52 2.87 5.53
CA ASP A 101 17.29 3.31 6.19
C ASP A 101 16.03 2.68 5.60
N LEU A 102 16.08 2.25 4.34
CA LEU A 102 14.97 1.57 3.67
C LEU A 102 15.05 0.05 3.77
N ALA A 103 16.22 -0.52 4.09
CA ALA A 103 16.45 -1.97 4.06
C ALA A 103 15.48 -2.76 4.96
N GLY A 104 15.09 -2.21 6.11
CA GLY A 104 14.08 -2.81 6.98
C GLY A 104 12.65 -2.77 6.44
N MET A 105 12.37 -1.93 5.42
CA MET A 105 11.05 -1.72 4.83
C MET A 105 10.91 -2.39 3.46
N ILE A 106 11.97 -2.99 2.94
CA ILE A 106 12.02 -3.55 1.59
C ILE A 106 11.35 -4.92 1.56
N CYS A 107 10.66 -5.20 0.46
CA CYS A 107 10.09 -6.50 0.15
C CYS A 107 11.25 -7.50 -0.12
N THR A 108 11.45 -8.41 0.82
CA THR A 108 12.37 -9.54 0.69
C THR A 108 11.63 -10.83 0.98
N GLU A 109 12.19 -11.96 0.54
CA GLU A 109 11.59 -13.27 0.86
C GLU A 109 11.51 -13.51 2.36
N GLU A 110 12.51 -13.06 3.13
CA GLU A 110 12.53 -13.15 4.59
C GLU A 110 11.39 -12.33 5.21
N ASN A 111 11.23 -11.07 4.80
CA ASN A 111 10.17 -10.20 5.32
C ASN A 111 8.77 -10.70 4.94
N LEU A 112 8.60 -11.27 3.74
CA LEU A 112 7.35 -11.92 3.33
C LEU A 112 7.02 -13.14 4.20
N LYS A 113 8.03 -13.96 4.53
CA LYS A 113 7.84 -15.09 5.47
C LYS A 113 7.45 -14.59 6.86
N LYS A 114 8.09 -13.52 7.37
CA LYS A 114 7.69 -12.89 8.64
C LYS A 114 6.24 -12.40 8.60
N CYS A 115 5.81 -11.74 7.51
CA CYS A 115 4.40 -11.33 7.36
C CYS A 115 3.45 -12.52 7.45
N LYS A 116 3.77 -13.63 6.79
CA LYS A 116 2.98 -14.86 6.85
C LYS A 116 2.92 -15.43 8.27
N ASP A 117 4.08 -15.58 8.91
CA ASP A 117 4.20 -16.19 10.24
C ASP A 117 3.51 -15.36 11.33
N TRP A 118 3.55 -14.03 11.21
CA TRP A 118 2.86 -13.10 12.11
C TRP A 118 1.36 -12.96 11.83
N GLY A 119 0.85 -13.56 10.77
CA GLY A 119 -0.54 -13.44 10.36
C GLY A 119 -0.92 -12.00 10.03
N VAL A 120 -0.05 -11.29 9.28
CA VAL A 120 -0.33 -9.95 8.77
C VAL A 120 -1.60 -9.99 7.93
N SER A 121 -2.52 -9.05 8.15
CA SER A 121 -3.83 -9.08 7.50
C SER A 121 -3.76 -8.82 6.00
N PHE A 122 -2.86 -7.91 5.59
CA PHE A 122 -2.62 -7.56 4.20
C PHE A 122 -1.25 -6.93 4.01
N ILE A 123 -0.74 -6.97 2.80
CA ILE A 123 0.49 -6.27 2.41
C ILE A 123 0.22 -5.36 1.22
N ILE A 124 0.93 -4.24 1.17
CA ILE A 124 0.93 -3.33 0.02
C ILE A 124 2.32 -3.28 -0.58
N LEU A 125 2.40 -3.57 -1.89
CA LEU A 125 3.62 -3.62 -2.67
C LEU A 125 3.69 -2.44 -3.63
N GLY A 126 4.72 -1.63 -3.50
CA GLY A 126 4.93 -0.45 -4.33
C GLY A 126 6.39 -0.04 -4.41
N GLY A 127 6.65 1.20 -4.78
CA GLY A 127 7.98 1.77 -4.83
C GLY A 127 8.00 3.16 -4.22
N ASN A 128 8.98 3.43 -3.36
CA ASN A 128 9.17 4.76 -2.81
C ASN A 128 9.85 5.69 -3.84
N PRO A 129 9.55 6.99 -3.83
CA PRO A 129 10.31 7.96 -4.62
C PRO A 129 11.81 7.84 -4.36
N GLY A 130 12.60 7.87 -5.42
CA GLY A 130 14.05 7.74 -5.33
C GLY A 130 14.61 6.32 -5.15
N SER A 131 13.77 5.32 -4.92
CA SER A 131 14.22 3.92 -4.78
C SER A 131 14.63 3.26 -6.11
N GLY A 132 14.30 3.88 -7.24
CA GLY A 132 14.52 3.31 -8.57
C GLY A 132 13.62 2.12 -8.90
N THR A 133 12.63 1.81 -8.06
CA THR A 133 11.65 0.75 -8.30
C THR A 133 10.84 1.03 -9.56
N SER A 134 10.82 0.08 -10.47
CA SER A 134 9.95 0.09 -11.66
C SER A 134 8.64 -0.65 -11.40
N ILE A 135 7.63 -0.41 -12.25
CA ILE A 135 6.39 -1.19 -12.19
C ILE A 135 6.64 -2.69 -12.46
N LYS A 136 7.66 -3.02 -13.25
CA LYS A 136 8.09 -4.41 -13.49
C LYS A 136 8.62 -5.08 -12.22
N ASP A 137 9.30 -4.32 -11.35
CA ASP A 137 9.73 -4.83 -10.06
C ASP A 137 8.52 -5.12 -9.15
N VAL A 138 7.51 -4.26 -9.16
CA VAL A 138 6.26 -4.50 -8.42
C VAL A 138 5.57 -5.77 -8.93
N VAL A 139 5.45 -5.95 -10.25
CA VAL A 139 4.88 -7.18 -10.85
C VAL A 139 5.66 -8.43 -10.41
N ARG A 140 6.99 -8.37 -10.45
CA ARG A 140 7.86 -9.49 -10.03
C ARG A 140 7.69 -9.83 -8.55
N TRP A 141 7.67 -8.83 -7.69
CA TRP A 141 7.51 -9.05 -6.25
C TRP A 141 6.09 -9.46 -5.86
N THR A 142 5.08 -9.04 -6.60
CA THR A 142 3.70 -9.53 -6.43
C THR A 142 3.62 -11.05 -6.60
N LYS A 143 4.26 -11.58 -7.65
CA LYS A 143 4.37 -13.03 -7.86
C LYS A 143 5.05 -13.74 -6.70
N LYS A 144 6.22 -13.26 -6.27
CA LYS A 144 6.96 -13.84 -5.14
C LYS A 144 6.16 -13.76 -3.85
N ALA A 145 5.46 -12.65 -3.60
CA ALA A 145 4.63 -12.49 -2.42
C ALA A 145 3.50 -13.52 -2.40
N ARG A 146 2.81 -13.73 -3.53
CA ARG A 146 1.75 -14.74 -3.61
C ARG A 146 2.29 -16.16 -3.41
N GLU A 147 3.44 -16.49 -3.99
CA GLU A 147 4.09 -17.79 -3.83
C GLU A 147 4.47 -18.07 -2.36
N ILE A 148 4.95 -17.06 -1.63
CA ILE A 148 5.39 -17.21 -0.22
C ILE A 148 4.22 -17.14 0.74
N CYS A 149 3.38 -16.11 0.62
CA CYS A 149 2.30 -15.84 1.57
C CYS A 149 1.07 -16.72 1.37
N GLY A 150 0.89 -17.28 0.16
CA GLY A 150 -0.29 -18.10 -0.16
C GLY A 150 -1.56 -17.26 -0.33
N GLU A 151 -2.69 -17.94 -0.36
CA GLU A 151 -4.00 -17.34 -0.65
C GLU A 151 -4.64 -16.60 0.55
N ASP A 152 -4.13 -16.84 1.76
CA ASP A 152 -4.67 -16.24 2.98
C ASP A 152 -4.18 -14.80 3.23
N MET A 153 -3.19 -14.34 2.45
CA MET A 153 -2.70 -12.97 2.48
C MET A 153 -3.43 -12.13 1.43
N LEU A 154 -4.00 -10.99 1.83
CA LEU A 154 -4.52 -10.00 0.90
C LEU A 154 -3.37 -9.15 0.36
N ILE A 155 -3.20 -9.11 -0.96
CA ILE A 155 -2.10 -8.43 -1.63
C ILE A 155 -2.62 -7.25 -2.44
N PHE A 156 -2.18 -6.05 -2.06
CA PHE A 156 -2.33 -4.83 -2.84
C PHE A 156 -1.05 -4.60 -3.64
N ALA A 157 -1.17 -4.13 -4.87
CA ALA A 157 -0.01 -3.82 -5.69
C ALA A 157 -0.31 -2.72 -6.72
N GLY A 158 0.65 -1.81 -6.92
CA GLY A 158 0.53 -0.75 -7.89
C GLY A 158 1.69 0.22 -7.87
N LYS A 159 1.53 1.30 -8.62
CA LYS A 159 2.50 2.41 -8.62
C LYS A 159 1.71 3.72 -8.65
N TRP A 160 1.63 4.36 -7.50
CA TRP A 160 0.86 5.60 -7.29
C TRP A 160 1.73 6.83 -7.05
N GLU A 161 3.03 6.65 -6.86
CA GLU A 161 4.02 7.72 -6.74
C GLU A 161 5.03 7.67 -7.88
N ASP A 162 5.38 8.84 -8.44
CA ASP A 162 6.43 8.94 -9.45
C ASP A 162 7.79 8.65 -8.82
N GLY A 163 8.53 7.75 -9.45
CA GLY A 163 9.97 7.73 -9.32
C GLY A 163 10.58 8.80 -10.23
N VAL A 164 11.89 9.01 -10.10
CA VAL A 164 12.61 9.97 -10.96
C VAL A 164 12.55 9.55 -12.45
N VAL A 165 12.34 8.27 -12.72
CA VAL A 165 12.52 7.67 -14.05
C VAL A 165 11.21 7.13 -14.63
N GLU A 166 10.21 6.79 -13.82
CA GLU A 166 9.00 6.10 -14.29
C GLU A 166 7.73 6.72 -13.76
N LYS A 167 6.74 6.88 -14.63
CA LYS A 167 5.43 7.43 -14.34
C LYS A 167 4.56 6.47 -13.52
N VAL A 168 3.55 7.04 -12.84
CA VAL A 168 2.56 6.27 -12.08
C VAL A 168 1.65 5.44 -12.98
N LEU A 169 1.02 4.42 -12.41
CA LEU A 169 0.04 3.59 -13.11
C LEU A 169 -1.17 4.45 -13.51
N GLY A 170 -1.42 4.51 -14.81
CA GLY A 170 -2.49 5.31 -15.39
C GLY A 170 -2.07 6.64 -16.00
N ASP A 171 -0.83 7.10 -15.76
CA ASP A 171 -0.31 8.30 -16.42
C ASP A 171 -0.29 8.09 -17.96
N PRO A 172 -0.89 9.00 -18.74
CA PRO A 172 -0.91 8.87 -20.20
C PRO A 172 0.47 9.00 -20.86
N LEU A 173 1.48 9.49 -20.13
CA LEU A 173 2.87 9.60 -20.59
C LEU A 173 3.77 8.46 -20.08
N ALA A 174 3.19 7.42 -19.48
CA ALA A 174 3.95 6.24 -19.06
C ALA A 174 4.43 5.45 -20.28
N ASP A 175 5.64 4.90 -20.19
CA ASP A 175 6.25 4.08 -21.25
C ASP A 175 5.73 2.63 -21.27
N TYR A 176 4.58 2.38 -20.65
CA TYR A 176 3.93 1.07 -20.56
C TYR A 176 2.41 1.19 -20.68
N ASP A 177 1.76 0.12 -21.16
CA ASP A 177 0.31 0.04 -21.18
C ASP A 177 -0.24 -0.31 -19.80
N ALA A 178 -1.11 0.57 -19.26
CA ALA A 178 -1.66 0.40 -17.92
C ALA A 178 -2.53 -0.85 -17.78
N LYS A 179 -3.29 -1.24 -18.82
CA LYS A 179 -4.14 -2.44 -18.80
C LYS A 179 -3.33 -3.72 -18.84
N GLU A 180 -2.24 -3.72 -19.61
CA GLU A 180 -1.31 -4.84 -19.63
C GLU A 180 -0.65 -5.04 -18.25
N ILE A 181 -0.25 -3.98 -17.59
CA ILE A 181 0.29 -4.04 -16.22
C ILE A 181 -0.75 -4.55 -15.23
N ILE A 182 -1.98 -4.07 -15.29
CA ILE A 182 -3.08 -4.56 -14.44
C ILE A 182 -3.27 -6.08 -14.64
N ASP A 183 -3.30 -6.56 -15.90
CA ASP A 183 -3.41 -7.98 -16.19
C ASP A 183 -2.23 -8.79 -15.60
N GLN A 184 -1.01 -8.27 -15.71
CA GLN A 184 0.17 -8.90 -15.12
C GLN A 184 0.11 -8.94 -13.59
N LEU A 185 -0.28 -7.87 -12.92
CA LEU A 185 -0.42 -7.81 -11.47
C LEU A 185 -1.46 -8.83 -10.98
N ILE A 186 -2.65 -8.85 -11.60
CA ILE A 186 -3.72 -9.80 -11.26
C ILE A 186 -3.28 -11.25 -11.48
N LYS A 187 -2.69 -11.54 -12.65
CA LYS A 187 -2.17 -12.88 -12.98
C LYS A 187 -1.10 -13.34 -11.97
N ASN A 188 -0.32 -12.42 -11.44
CA ASN A 188 0.71 -12.69 -10.44
C ASN A 188 0.19 -12.67 -8.98
N GLY A 189 -1.12 -12.53 -8.80
CA GLY A 189 -1.77 -12.72 -7.50
C GLY A 189 -2.08 -11.45 -6.71
N ALA A 190 -2.06 -10.27 -7.33
CA ALA A 190 -2.64 -9.09 -6.71
C ALA A 190 -4.16 -9.24 -6.58
N ASP A 191 -4.70 -8.97 -5.41
CA ASP A 191 -6.13 -8.94 -5.13
C ASP A 191 -6.73 -7.56 -5.36
N ILE A 192 -5.93 -6.54 -5.14
CA ILE A 192 -6.31 -5.13 -5.23
C ILE A 192 -5.22 -4.38 -6.00
N ILE A 193 -5.65 -3.57 -6.96
CA ILE A 193 -4.75 -2.71 -7.75
C ILE A 193 -4.79 -1.30 -7.19
N ASP A 194 -3.62 -0.73 -6.98
CA ASP A 194 -3.46 0.59 -6.38
C ASP A 194 -3.22 1.66 -7.44
N PHE A 195 -4.02 2.71 -7.38
CA PHE A 195 -3.98 3.84 -8.30
C PHE A 195 -3.68 5.15 -7.57
N PRO A 196 -3.04 6.14 -8.23
CA PRO A 196 -2.95 7.49 -7.72
C PRO A 196 -4.34 8.15 -7.64
N ALA A 197 -4.52 9.06 -6.70
CA ALA A 197 -5.76 9.84 -6.61
C ALA A 197 -5.93 10.73 -7.86
N PRO A 198 -7.12 10.80 -8.45
CA PRO A 198 -7.40 11.75 -9.53
C PRO A 198 -7.22 13.18 -9.03
N GLY A 199 -6.70 14.04 -9.89
CA GLY A 199 -6.36 15.43 -9.54
C GLY A 199 -5.02 15.60 -8.82
N SER A 200 -4.39 14.53 -8.35
CA SER A 200 -3.09 14.61 -7.67
C SER A 200 -1.92 14.88 -8.62
N ARG A 201 -2.06 14.57 -9.90
CA ARG A 201 -1.00 14.70 -10.91
C ARG A 201 -1.58 15.07 -12.27
N HIS A 202 -0.70 15.64 -13.12
CA HIS A 202 -1.05 15.89 -14.51
C HIS A 202 -1.45 14.60 -15.22
N GLY A 203 -2.58 14.64 -15.94
CA GLY A 203 -3.08 13.48 -16.71
C GLY A 203 -3.79 12.40 -15.88
N ILE A 204 -3.77 12.47 -14.55
CA ILE A 204 -4.53 11.58 -13.67
C ILE A 204 -5.90 12.21 -13.42
N THR A 205 -6.82 11.97 -14.35
CA THR A 205 -8.20 12.49 -14.30
C THR A 205 -9.15 11.45 -13.72
N VAL A 206 -10.36 11.89 -13.32
CA VAL A 206 -11.43 11.00 -12.85
C VAL A 206 -11.79 9.97 -13.93
N GLU A 207 -11.92 10.40 -15.17
CA GLU A 207 -12.28 9.53 -16.30
C GLU A 207 -11.22 8.46 -16.51
N ARG A 208 -9.95 8.87 -16.47
CA ARG A 208 -8.83 7.93 -16.68
C ARG A 208 -8.77 6.87 -15.59
N ILE A 209 -8.86 7.26 -14.33
CA ILE A 209 -8.80 6.32 -13.21
C ILE A 209 -10.06 5.45 -13.18
N ARG A 210 -11.24 6.01 -13.43
CA ARG A 210 -12.49 5.24 -13.56
C ARG A 210 -12.38 4.14 -14.62
N GLU A 211 -11.88 4.46 -15.81
CA GLU A 211 -11.66 3.49 -16.89
C GLU A 211 -10.81 2.29 -16.41
N LEU A 212 -9.72 2.58 -15.70
CA LEU A 212 -8.80 1.54 -15.21
C LEU A 212 -9.40 0.75 -14.03
N ILE A 213 -10.14 1.39 -13.15
CA ILE A 213 -10.87 0.71 -12.06
C ILE A 213 -11.94 -0.22 -12.62
N GLU A 214 -12.76 0.23 -13.56
CA GLU A 214 -13.75 -0.62 -14.23
C GLU A 214 -13.08 -1.79 -14.96
N TYR A 215 -11.95 -1.56 -15.59
CA TYR A 215 -11.17 -2.64 -16.22
C TYR A 215 -10.70 -3.65 -15.17
N THR A 216 -10.16 -3.19 -14.05
CA THR A 216 -9.71 -4.02 -12.93
C THR A 216 -10.85 -4.86 -12.36
N HIS A 217 -12.01 -4.26 -12.14
CA HIS A 217 -13.21 -4.97 -11.64
C HIS A 217 -13.69 -6.06 -12.61
N ARG A 218 -13.67 -5.79 -13.93
CA ARG A 218 -14.01 -6.81 -14.95
C ARG A 218 -13.04 -7.99 -14.94
N LYS A 219 -11.81 -7.82 -14.46
CA LYS A 219 -10.83 -8.90 -14.29
C LYS A 219 -10.93 -9.62 -12.94
N GLY A 220 -11.86 -9.22 -12.07
CA GLY A 220 -12.12 -9.87 -10.77
C GLY A 220 -11.23 -9.41 -9.62
N ALA A 221 -10.45 -8.35 -9.81
CA ALA A 221 -9.71 -7.70 -8.74
C ALA A 221 -10.46 -6.47 -8.22
N LEU A 222 -10.13 -6.03 -7.02
CA LEU A 222 -10.59 -4.77 -6.46
C LEU A 222 -9.61 -3.64 -6.80
N ALA A 223 -10.00 -2.41 -6.53
CA ALA A 223 -9.18 -1.23 -6.75
C ALA A 223 -9.11 -0.35 -5.51
N MET A 224 -8.00 0.34 -5.32
CA MET A 224 -7.83 1.35 -4.28
C MET A 224 -7.22 2.60 -4.90
N SER A 225 -7.71 3.77 -4.53
CA SER A 225 -7.07 5.05 -4.84
C SER A 225 -6.30 5.55 -3.63
N PHE A 226 -5.04 5.95 -3.84
CA PHE A 226 -4.19 6.55 -2.82
C PHE A 226 -4.27 8.09 -2.86
N LEU A 227 -4.57 8.69 -1.71
CA LEU A 227 -4.25 10.08 -1.47
C LEU A 227 -2.75 10.16 -1.19
N ASN A 228 -1.97 10.41 -2.21
CA ASN A 228 -0.51 10.30 -2.15
C ASN A 228 0.15 11.60 -1.68
N SER A 229 1.47 11.53 -1.46
CA SER A 229 2.29 12.57 -0.87
C SER A 229 2.17 13.99 -1.47
N ASN A 230 1.69 14.10 -2.71
CA ASN A 230 1.46 15.41 -3.34
C ASN A 230 0.33 16.21 -2.70
N VAL A 231 -0.62 15.53 -2.06
CA VAL A 231 -1.85 16.14 -1.52
C VAL A 231 -2.06 15.83 -0.04
N GLU A 232 -1.37 14.85 0.55
CA GLU A 232 -1.58 14.48 1.96
C GLU A 232 -1.15 15.57 2.96
N ALA A 233 -0.26 16.48 2.55
CA ALA A 233 0.15 17.66 3.33
C ALA A 233 -0.57 18.95 2.89
N ALA A 234 -1.57 18.86 2.02
CA ALA A 234 -2.34 20.00 1.56
C ALA A 234 -3.32 20.50 2.64
N ASP A 235 -3.93 21.65 2.39
CA ASP A 235 -5.00 22.16 3.23
C ASP A 235 -6.25 21.28 3.17
N ARG A 236 -7.11 21.45 4.19
CA ARG A 236 -8.31 20.63 4.37
C ARG A 236 -9.25 20.64 3.17
N ASP A 237 -9.39 21.76 2.48
CA ASP A 237 -10.36 21.90 1.39
C ASP A 237 -9.84 21.21 0.13
N THR A 238 -8.54 21.32 -0.15
CA THR A 238 -7.87 20.53 -1.20
C THR A 238 -8.00 19.02 -0.96
N ILE A 239 -7.78 18.54 0.27
CA ILE A 239 -7.96 17.12 0.62
C ILE A 239 -9.40 16.67 0.39
N ARG A 240 -10.40 17.48 0.78
CA ARG A 240 -11.82 17.20 0.54
C ARG A 240 -12.16 17.10 -0.93
N GLU A 241 -11.66 18.02 -1.74
CA GLU A 241 -11.88 18.02 -3.19
C GLU A 241 -11.29 16.76 -3.83
N VAL A 242 -10.03 16.44 -3.56
CA VAL A 242 -9.39 15.24 -4.11
C VAL A 242 -10.11 13.97 -3.63
N THR A 243 -10.52 13.89 -2.37
CA THR A 243 -11.29 12.75 -1.85
C THR A 243 -12.63 12.59 -2.56
N LEU A 244 -13.32 13.69 -2.91
CA LEU A 244 -14.54 13.65 -3.70
C LEU A 244 -14.28 13.13 -5.12
N LEU A 245 -13.19 13.55 -5.75
CA LEU A 245 -12.76 13.02 -7.06
C LEU A 245 -12.46 11.52 -7.00
N MET A 246 -11.78 11.05 -5.93
CA MET A 246 -11.55 9.63 -5.70
C MET A 246 -12.86 8.82 -5.65
N LYS A 247 -13.86 9.33 -4.93
CA LYS A 247 -15.18 8.67 -4.85
C LYS A 247 -15.94 8.62 -6.19
N GLN A 248 -15.58 9.46 -7.15
CA GLN A 248 -16.20 9.45 -8.48
C GLN A 248 -15.58 8.40 -9.41
N THR A 249 -14.51 7.76 -9.02
CA THR A 249 -13.82 6.77 -9.86
C THR A 249 -14.39 5.36 -9.74
N GLY A 250 -15.14 5.04 -8.69
CA GLY A 250 -15.75 3.72 -8.52
C GLY A 250 -15.75 3.23 -7.09
#